data_f8294855d4cc20ecd459324e802ff60a
#
_entry.id   f8294855d4cc20ecd459324e802ff60a
#
_cell.length_a   1.000
_cell.length_b   1.000
_cell.length_c   1.000
_cell.angle_alpha   90.00
_cell.angle_beta   90.00
_cell.angle_gamma   90.00
#
_symmetry.space_group_name_H-M   'P 1'
#
loop_
_entity.id
_entity.type
_entity.pdbx_description
1 polymer ?
#
loop_
_entity_poly.entity_id
_entity_poly.type
_entity_poly.pdbx_seq_one_letter_code
_entity_poly.pdbx_strand_id
1 'polypeptide(L)'
;SQLFQLIIEALAFGLIISVLLSFLLSRAMVTPIRALTRGAQRVAEGDFDHKIQVESHDEIGVLTNAFNAMAGQLQSTLQAVDSERTKLSTLFLHMTDGVVAFNQSGEVIHANPAAEEMLDMEIPLGGTVTYQDLFGEIAPLETILTLERDCLESETVRGERTLLFLLAPFDREKQVGVLVVV
;
A
#
# COMPACT_ATOMS: atom_id res chain seq x y z
N SER A 1 -37.21 38.12 54.43
CA SER A 1 -37.75 37.98 53.06
C SER A 1 -36.87 38.60 51.99
N GLN A 2 -36.23 39.77 52.21
CA GLN A 2 -35.33 40.37 51.24
C GLN A 2 -34.04 39.47 50.98
N LEU A 3 -33.51 38.89 52.01
CA LEU A 3 -32.31 38.00 51.92
C LEU A 3 -32.61 36.74 51.11
N PHE A 4 -33.80 36.18 51.21
CA PHE A 4 -34.22 35.01 50.42
C PHE A 4 -34.40 35.34 48.93
N GLN A 5 -34.91 36.54 48.65
CA GLN A 5 -35.08 37.03 47.27
C GLN A 5 -33.71 37.27 46.62
N LEU A 6 -32.73 37.86 47.30
CA LEU A 6 -31.37 38.05 46.83
C LEU A 6 -30.65 36.72 46.54
N ILE A 7 -30.91 35.71 47.37
CA ILE A 7 -30.31 34.36 47.14
C ILE A 7 -30.87 33.74 45.86
N ILE A 8 -32.21 33.84 45.64
CA ILE A 8 -32.82 33.30 44.41
C ILE A 8 -32.32 34.01 43.19
N GLU A 9 -32.23 35.33 43.21
CA GLU A 9 -31.70 36.12 42.10
C GLU A 9 -30.24 35.77 41.79
N ALA A 10 -29.41 35.61 42.81
CA ALA A 10 -28.01 35.20 42.64
C ALA A 10 -27.88 33.78 42.05
N LEU A 11 -28.74 32.83 42.51
CA LEU A 11 -28.79 31.48 41.97
C LEU A 11 -29.24 31.44 40.51
N ALA A 12 -30.32 32.20 40.18
CA ALA A 12 -30.83 32.34 38.82
C ALA A 12 -29.77 32.93 37.87
N PHE A 13 -29.07 33.97 38.31
CA PHE A 13 -28.00 34.60 37.54
C PHE A 13 -26.82 33.64 37.33
N GLY A 14 -26.42 32.94 38.38
CA GLY A 14 -25.36 31.90 38.30
C GLY A 14 -25.72 30.76 37.32
N LEU A 15 -26.98 30.33 37.33
CA LEU A 15 -27.47 29.31 36.42
C LEU A 15 -27.44 29.78 34.96
N ILE A 16 -27.89 31.01 34.70
CA ILE A 16 -27.86 31.60 33.35
C ILE A 16 -26.41 31.69 32.84
N ILE A 17 -25.48 32.19 33.65
CA ILE A 17 -24.05 32.28 33.28
C ILE A 17 -23.49 30.90 33.02
N SER A 18 -23.77 29.90 33.86
CA SER A 18 -23.28 28.53 33.70
C SER A 18 -23.78 27.90 32.41
N VAL A 19 -25.05 28.07 32.05
CA VAL A 19 -25.60 27.57 30.79
C VAL A 19 -24.97 28.26 29.59
N LEU A 20 -24.81 29.58 29.64
CA LEU A 20 -24.20 30.36 28.58
C LEU A 20 -22.73 29.93 28.36
N LEU A 21 -21.96 29.81 29.45
CA LEU A 21 -20.55 29.40 29.41
C LEU A 21 -20.41 27.96 28.86
N SER A 22 -21.29 27.05 29.31
CA SER A 22 -21.34 25.67 28.79
C SER A 22 -21.62 25.63 27.29
N PHE A 23 -22.54 26.46 26.82
CA PHE A 23 -22.85 26.55 25.39
C PHE A 23 -21.67 27.09 24.57
N LEU A 24 -21.01 28.14 25.06
CA LEU A 24 -19.84 28.73 24.41
C LEU A 24 -18.67 27.73 24.34
N LEU A 25 -18.36 27.03 25.46
CA LEU A 25 -17.36 26.01 25.52
C LEU A 25 -17.66 24.82 24.56
N SER A 26 -18.91 24.41 24.53
CA SER A 26 -19.35 23.36 23.61
C SER A 26 -19.11 23.73 22.14
N ARG A 27 -19.41 24.97 21.77
CA ARG A 27 -19.17 25.44 20.40
C ARG A 27 -17.71 25.66 20.09
N ALA A 28 -16.92 26.16 21.03
CA ALA A 28 -15.53 26.50 20.83
C ALA A 28 -14.61 25.23 20.82
N MET A 29 -14.92 24.19 21.58
CA MET A 29 -14.04 23.03 21.76
C MET A 29 -14.66 21.72 21.28
N VAL A 30 -15.89 21.39 21.70
CA VAL A 30 -16.47 20.06 21.45
C VAL A 30 -16.80 19.86 19.97
N THR A 31 -17.32 20.88 19.32
CA THR A 31 -17.72 20.79 17.90
C THR A 31 -16.51 20.55 16.97
N PRO A 32 -15.42 21.34 17.06
CA PRO A 32 -14.23 21.11 16.23
C PRO A 32 -13.53 19.77 16.55
N ILE A 33 -13.47 19.36 17.82
CA ILE A 33 -12.90 18.05 18.18
C ILE A 33 -13.69 16.90 17.53
N ARG A 34 -15.02 16.98 17.52
CA ARG A 34 -15.86 16.00 16.82
C ARG A 34 -15.66 16.02 15.31
N ALA A 35 -15.39 17.17 14.72
CA ALA A 35 -15.06 17.27 13.30
C ALA A 35 -13.73 16.62 12.98
N LEU A 36 -12.70 16.83 13.81
CA LEU A 36 -11.40 16.16 13.72
C LEU A 36 -11.53 14.63 13.85
N THR A 37 -12.30 14.17 14.84
CA THR A 37 -12.53 12.72 15.04
C THR A 37 -13.20 12.09 13.82
N ARG A 38 -14.23 12.75 13.25
CA ARG A 38 -14.90 12.26 12.03
C ARG A 38 -13.97 12.30 10.81
N GLY A 39 -13.15 13.35 10.69
CA GLY A 39 -12.14 13.42 9.65
C GLY A 39 -11.11 12.29 9.74
N ALA A 40 -10.65 12.00 10.97
CA ALA A 40 -9.72 10.90 11.20
C ALA A 40 -10.32 9.51 10.83
N GLN A 41 -11.60 9.30 11.13
CA GLN A 41 -12.31 8.09 10.72
C GLN A 41 -12.37 7.96 9.18
N ARG A 42 -12.70 9.04 8.47
CA ARG A 42 -12.72 9.04 7.00
C ARG A 42 -11.35 8.74 6.38
N VAL A 43 -10.30 9.35 6.92
CA VAL A 43 -8.93 9.06 6.49
C VAL A 43 -8.59 7.58 6.72
N ALA A 44 -9.00 6.99 7.84
CA ALA A 44 -8.83 5.57 8.12
C ALA A 44 -9.62 4.66 7.15
N GLU A 45 -10.73 5.14 6.61
CA GLU A 45 -11.55 4.47 5.59
C GLU A 45 -11.05 4.72 4.15
N GLY A 46 -9.97 5.51 3.98
CA GLY A 46 -9.36 5.81 2.68
C GLY A 46 -9.86 7.08 1.99
N ASP A 47 -10.73 7.86 2.63
CA ASP A 47 -11.18 9.17 2.13
C ASP A 47 -10.22 10.28 2.56
N PHE A 48 -9.16 10.47 1.76
CA PHE A 48 -8.13 11.48 2.01
C PHE A 48 -8.49 12.87 1.43
N ASP A 49 -9.48 12.97 0.54
CA ASP A 49 -9.85 14.21 -0.13
C ASP A 49 -10.66 15.13 0.79
N HIS A 50 -11.23 14.57 1.85
CA HIS A 50 -12.06 15.32 2.78
C HIS A 50 -11.23 16.22 3.70
N LYS A 51 -11.18 17.52 3.37
CA LYS A 51 -10.56 18.53 4.25
C LYS A 51 -11.50 18.91 5.38
N ILE A 52 -10.99 18.88 6.60
CA ILE A 52 -11.70 19.36 7.77
C ILE A 52 -11.69 20.89 7.73
N GLN A 53 -12.87 21.50 7.72
CA GLN A 53 -13.03 22.94 7.81
C GLN A 53 -13.36 23.33 9.25
N VAL A 54 -12.42 23.96 9.92
CA VAL A 54 -12.60 24.54 11.26
C VAL A 54 -12.07 25.96 11.20
N GLU A 55 -12.97 26.93 11.37
CA GLU A 55 -12.62 28.35 11.50
C GLU A 55 -12.25 28.62 12.96
N SER A 56 -11.04 28.31 13.35
CA SER A 56 -10.46 28.64 14.64
C SER A 56 -9.06 29.21 14.46
N HIS A 57 -8.75 30.23 15.25
CA HIS A 57 -7.43 30.89 15.24
C HIS A 57 -6.58 30.51 16.48
N ASP A 58 -7.02 29.49 17.20
CA ASP A 58 -6.37 28.94 18.38
C ASP A 58 -5.63 27.62 18.06
N GLU A 59 -5.26 26.86 19.09
CA GLU A 59 -4.58 25.57 19.00
C GLU A 59 -5.38 24.54 18.20
N ILE A 60 -6.74 24.66 18.20
CA ILE A 60 -7.62 23.78 17.41
C ILE A 60 -7.43 24.06 15.91
N GLY A 61 -7.30 25.33 15.53
CA GLY A 61 -7.03 25.71 14.15
C GLY A 61 -5.67 25.18 13.67
N VAL A 62 -4.63 25.32 14.52
CA VAL A 62 -3.29 24.75 14.23
C VAL A 62 -3.36 23.24 14.07
N LEU A 63 -4.05 22.54 14.98
CA LEU A 63 -4.24 21.09 14.92
C LEU A 63 -4.98 20.67 13.65
N THR A 64 -6.02 21.38 13.26
CA THR A 64 -6.80 21.10 12.04
C THR A 64 -5.93 21.25 10.78
N ASN A 65 -5.12 22.30 10.72
CA ASN A 65 -4.21 22.52 9.59
C ASN A 65 -3.14 21.41 9.51
N ALA A 66 -2.57 21.03 10.65
CA ALA A 66 -1.58 19.95 10.73
C ALA A 66 -2.19 18.61 10.30
N PHE A 67 -3.43 18.33 10.73
CA PHE A 67 -4.17 17.13 10.32
C PHE A 67 -4.41 17.09 8.80
N ASN A 68 -4.91 18.20 8.22
CA ASN A 68 -5.15 18.30 6.79
C ASN A 68 -3.86 18.15 5.97
N ALA A 69 -2.75 18.73 6.46
CA ALA A 69 -1.44 18.56 5.84
C ALA A 69 -0.97 17.10 5.85
N MET A 70 -1.13 16.41 6.99
CA MET A 70 -0.80 15.00 7.14
C MET A 70 -1.65 14.12 6.20
N ALA A 71 -2.97 14.34 6.14
CA ALA A 71 -3.87 13.60 5.25
C ALA A 71 -3.48 13.79 3.78
N GLY A 72 -3.17 15.03 3.36
CA GLY A 72 -2.70 15.33 2.02
C GLY A 72 -1.35 14.68 1.68
N GLN A 73 -0.41 14.65 2.64
CA GLN A 73 0.88 13.99 2.46
C GLN A 73 0.70 12.47 2.31
N LEU A 74 -0.18 11.86 3.11
CA LEU A 74 -0.48 10.44 3.02
C LEU A 74 -1.10 10.08 1.66
N GLN A 75 -2.07 10.87 1.20
CA GLN A 75 -2.66 10.72 -0.14
C GLN A 75 -1.61 10.77 -1.24
N SER A 76 -0.75 11.79 -1.21
CA SER A 76 0.33 11.95 -2.20
C SER A 76 1.30 10.75 -2.19
N THR A 77 1.66 10.25 -1.00
CA THR A 77 2.53 9.08 -0.86
C THR A 77 1.88 7.82 -1.43
N LEU A 78 0.61 7.58 -1.13
CA LEU A 78 -0.12 6.42 -1.68
C LEU A 78 -0.24 6.49 -3.21
N GLN A 79 -0.53 7.68 -3.76
CA GLN A 79 -0.57 7.88 -5.21
C GLN A 79 0.80 7.64 -5.86
N ALA A 80 1.88 8.08 -5.23
CA ALA A 80 3.24 7.84 -5.72
C ALA A 80 3.56 6.34 -5.74
N VAL A 81 3.23 5.61 -4.68
CA VAL A 81 3.42 4.15 -4.61
C VAL A 81 2.60 3.42 -5.67
N ASP A 82 1.33 3.79 -5.86
CA ASP A 82 0.46 3.18 -6.87
C ASP A 82 0.95 3.47 -8.30
N SER A 83 1.40 4.70 -8.55
CA SER A 83 2.02 5.07 -9.83
C SER A 83 3.29 4.27 -10.11
N GLU A 84 4.15 4.09 -9.11
CA GLU A 84 5.39 3.31 -9.25
C GLU A 84 5.09 1.83 -9.50
N ARG A 85 4.12 1.27 -8.76
CA ARG A 85 3.63 -0.09 -8.99
C ARG A 85 3.10 -0.28 -10.41
N THR A 86 2.31 0.68 -10.90
CA THR A 86 1.76 0.62 -12.26
C THR A 86 2.86 0.69 -13.31
N LYS A 87 3.87 1.56 -13.11
CA LYS A 87 5.03 1.62 -14.02
C LYS A 87 5.79 0.29 -14.07
N LEU A 88 6.11 -0.28 -12.89
CA LEU A 88 6.80 -1.57 -12.82
C LEU A 88 6.00 -2.68 -13.48
N SER A 89 4.69 -2.73 -13.24
CA SER A 89 3.80 -3.69 -13.91
C SER A 89 3.79 -3.51 -15.44
N THR A 90 3.74 -2.27 -15.92
CA THR A 90 3.77 -1.98 -17.35
C THR A 90 5.11 -2.38 -17.96
N LEU A 91 6.23 -2.07 -17.31
CA LEU A 91 7.55 -2.49 -17.77
C LEU A 91 7.65 -4.02 -17.84
N PHE A 92 7.19 -4.72 -16.82
CA PHE A 92 7.19 -6.19 -16.76
C PHE A 92 6.38 -6.81 -17.90
N LEU A 93 5.20 -6.27 -18.20
CA LEU A 93 4.33 -6.74 -19.28
C LEU A 93 4.89 -6.48 -20.69
N HIS A 94 5.71 -5.44 -20.86
CA HIS A 94 6.25 -5.05 -22.16
C HIS A 94 7.76 -5.33 -22.30
N MET A 95 8.36 -6.06 -21.37
CA MET A 95 9.72 -6.57 -21.53
C MET A 95 9.80 -7.52 -22.72
N THR A 96 10.87 -7.41 -23.48
CA THR A 96 11.19 -8.34 -24.58
C THR A 96 11.74 -9.65 -24.07
N ASP A 97 12.40 -9.64 -22.92
CA ASP A 97 12.92 -10.82 -22.26
C ASP A 97 11.82 -11.52 -21.45
N GLY A 98 11.77 -12.84 -21.53
CA GLY A 98 10.82 -13.65 -20.75
C GLY A 98 11.25 -13.70 -19.28
N VAL A 99 10.33 -13.43 -18.37
CA VAL A 99 10.56 -13.53 -16.93
C VAL A 99 9.51 -14.42 -16.31
N VAL A 100 9.95 -15.43 -15.57
CA VAL A 100 9.12 -16.29 -14.75
C VAL A 100 9.65 -16.29 -13.31
N ALA A 101 8.78 -16.12 -12.34
CA ALA A 101 9.16 -16.15 -10.93
C ALA A 101 8.38 -17.23 -10.18
N PHE A 102 9.07 -17.88 -9.25
CA PHE A 102 8.57 -19.01 -8.48
C PHE A 102 8.74 -18.75 -6.98
N ASN A 103 7.82 -19.28 -6.19
CA ASN A 103 8.00 -19.36 -4.75
C ASN A 103 8.94 -20.51 -4.36
N GLN A 104 9.20 -20.66 -3.05
CA GLN A 104 10.06 -21.73 -2.53
C GLN A 104 9.55 -23.15 -2.81
N SER A 105 8.23 -23.28 -3.04
CA SER A 105 7.59 -24.57 -3.39
C SER A 105 7.68 -24.87 -4.89
N GLY A 106 8.21 -23.95 -5.70
CA GLY A 106 8.29 -24.07 -7.14
C GLY A 106 6.99 -23.71 -7.88
N GLU A 107 6.03 -23.07 -7.22
CA GLU A 107 4.81 -22.60 -7.87
C GLU A 107 5.05 -21.25 -8.54
N VAL A 108 4.47 -21.05 -9.72
CA VAL A 108 4.58 -19.79 -10.47
C VAL A 108 3.84 -18.67 -9.73
N ILE A 109 4.55 -17.59 -9.39
CA ILE A 109 4.00 -16.38 -8.78
C ILE A 109 3.88 -15.23 -9.77
N HIS A 110 4.78 -15.16 -10.77
CA HIS A 110 4.74 -14.19 -11.84
C HIS A 110 5.26 -14.80 -13.15
N ALA A 111 4.63 -14.43 -14.25
CA ALA A 111 5.13 -14.68 -15.61
C ALA A 111 4.73 -13.48 -16.49
N ASN A 112 5.62 -13.08 -17.41
CA ASN A 112 5.29 -12.05 -18.38
C ASN A 112 4.93 -12.67 -19.75
N PRO A 113 4.23 -11.95 -20.63
CA PRO A 113 3.82 -12.47 -21.93
C PRO A 113 5.01 -12.92 -22.81
N ALA A 114 6.17 -12.26 -22.69
CA ALA A 114 7.35 -12.67 -23.44
C ALA A 114 7.84 -14.08 -23.05
N ALA A 115 7.74 -14.45 -21.77
CA ALA A 115 8.09 -15.80 -21.32
C ALA A 115 7.15 -16.85 -21.94
N GLU A 116 5.83 -16.58 -22.00
CA GLU A 116 4.86 -17.47 -22.61
C GLU A 116 5.11 -17.65 -24.11
N GLU A 117 5.44 -16.56 -24.80
CA GLU A 117 5.78 -16.58 -26.24
C GLU A 117 7.10 -17.34 -26.51
N MET A 118 8.13 -17.14 -25.68
CA MET A 118 9.43 -17.79 -25.83
C MET A 118 9.38 -19.28 -25.53
N LEU A 119 8.58 -19.66 -24.53
CA LEU A 119 8.40 -21.05 -24.12
C LEU A 119 7.31 -21.78 -24.93
N ASP A 120 6.57 -21.03 -25.77
CA ASP A 120 5.45 -21.52 -26.59
C ASP A 120 4.42 -22.26 -25.75
N MET A 121 4.05 -21.67 -24.60
CA MET A 121 3.05 -22.24 -23.70
C MET A 121 2.43 -21.18 -22.79
N GLU A 122 1.19 -21.37 -22.39
CA GLU A 122 0.56 -20.57 -21.32
C GLU A 122 1.12 -20.98 -19.96
N ILE A 123 1.45 -19.99 -19.13
CA ILE A 123 1.99 -20.17 -17.78
C ILE A 123 0.98 -19.66 -16.74
N PRO A 124 -0.01 -20.47 -16.35
CA PRO A 124 -1.02 -20.06 -15.39
C PRO A 124 -0.41 -19.85 -14.00
N LEU A 125 -0.82 -18.78 -13.33
CA LEU A 125 -0.49 -18.53 -11.95
C LEU A 125 -1.23 -19.51 -11.03
N GLY A 126 -0.56 -20.03 -9.99
CA GLY A 126 -1.24 -20.81 -8.96
C GLY A 126 -1.25 -22.32 -9.11
N GLY A 127 -0.17 -22.92 -9.65
CA GLY A 127 0.15 -24.30 -9.31
C GLY A 127 -0.18 -25.41 -10.32
N THR A 128 -0.68 -25.10 -11.50
CA THR A 128 -0.83 -26.12 -12.57
C THR A 128 0.47 -26.38 -13.31
N VAL A 129 1.37 -25.40 -13.33
CA VAL A 129 2.73 -25.51 -13.92
C VAL A 129 3.71 -25.13 -12.83
N THR A 130 4.74 -25.94 -12.65
CA THR A 130 5.75 -25.75 -11.59
C THR A 130 7.14 -25.48 -12.19
N TYR A 131 8.06 -25.00 -11.34
CA TYR A 131 9.46 -24.87 -11.69
C TYR A 131 10.04 -26.18 -12.25
N GLN A 132 9.68 -27.30 -11.63
CA GLN A 132 10.16 -28.62 -12.03
C GLN A 132 9.73 -29.00 -13.45
N ASP A 133 8.50 -28.63 -13.84
CA ASP A 133 7.97 -28.90 -15.17
C ASP A 133 8.67 -28.07 -16.26
N LEU A 134 9.06 -26.81 -15.93
CA LEU A 134 9.67 -25.89 -16.89
C LEU A 134 11.19 -25.97 -16.97
N PHE A 135 11.84 -26.05 -15.80
CA PHE A 135 13.29 -25.84 -15.65
C PHE A 135 13.98 -26.93 -14.81
N GLY A 136 13.26 -27.95 -14.34
CA GLY A 136 13.81 -29.01 -13.52
C GLY A 136 14.90 -29.85 -14.21
N GLU A 137 14.86 -29.95 -15.53
CA GLU A 137 15.90 -30.62 -16.35
C GLU A 137 17.19 -29.77 -16.43
N ILE A 138 17.11 -28.46 -16.27
CA ILE A 138 18.25 -27.54 -16.32
C ILE A 138 18.99 -27.57 -14.97
N ALA A 139 18.23 -27.35 -13.88
CA ALA A 139 18.77 -27.43 -12.52
C ALA A 139 17.64 -27.72 -11.51
N PRO A 140 17.89 -28.51 -10.46
CA PRO A 140 16.96 -28.66 -9.36
C PRO A 140 16.69 -27.34 -8.64
N LEU A 141 15.46 -27.09 -8.21
CA LEU A 141 15.08 -25.87 -7.49
C LEU A 141 15.95 -25.62 -6.25
N GLU A 142 16.25 -26.68 -5.49
CA GLU A 142 17.11 -26.62 -4.29
C GLU A 142 18.51 -26.08 -4.59
N THR A 143 19.05 -26.43 -5.77
CA THR A 143 20.36 -25.92 -6.21
C THR A 143 20.32 -24.42 -6.43
N ILE A 144 19.24 -23.89 -7.03
CA ILE A 144 19.10 -22.46 -7.25
C ILE A 144 18.88 -21.71 -5.93
N LEU A 145 18.07 -22.26 -5.02
CA LEU A 145 17.82 -21.65 -3.70
C LEU A 145 19.05 -21.56 -2.82
N THR A 146 20.05 -22.41 -3.05
CA THR A 146 21.32 -22.46 -2.30
C THR A 146 22.50 -21.85 -3.05
N LEU A 147 22.26 -21.23 -4.21
CA LEU A 147 23.31 -20.61 -5.02
C LEU A 147 24.01 -19.48 -4.25
N GLU A 148 25.32 -19.56 -4.13
CA GLU A 148 26.18 -18.48 -3.62
C GLU A 148 26.60 -17.50 -4.72
N ARG A 149 26.33 -17.84 -5.97
CA ARG A 149 26.58 -17.00 -7.15
C ARG A 149 25.34 -16.21 -7.54
N ASP A 150 25.52 -15.13 -8.28
CA ASP A 150 24.43 -14.24 -8.69
C ASP A 150 23.42 -14.95 -9.60
N CYS A 151 23.83 -15.85 -10.49
CA CYS A 151 22.94 -16.65 -11.33
C CYS A 151 23.60 -17.93 -11.85
N LEU A 152 22.78 -18.88 -12.30
CA LEU A 152 23.15 -20.03 -13.11
C LEU A 152 22.70 -19.75 -14.55
N GLU A 153 23.64 -19.88 -15.51
CA GLU A 153 23.35 -19.71 -16.93
C GLU A 153 23.27 -21.09 -17.62
N SER A 154 22.28 -21.23 -18.50
CA SER A 154 22.10 -22.42 -19.33
C SER A 154 21.55 -22.04 -20.68
N GLU A 155 22.14 -22.61 -21.75
CA GLU A 155 21.63 -22.42 -23.11
C GLU A 155 20.93 -23.70 -23.59
N THR A 156 19.81 -23.50 -24.24
CA THR A 156 19.03 -24.59 -24.85
C THR A 156 18.53 -24.17 -26.23
N VAL A 157 18.68 -25.06 -27.19
CA VAL A 157 18.18 -24.86 -28.55
C VAL A 157 16.76 -25.39 -28.65
N ARG A 158 15.81 -24.54 -28.97
CA ARG A 158 14.41 -24.91 -29.27
C ARG A 158 14.05 -24.49 -30.70
N GLY A 159 13.94 -25.46 -31.58
CA GLY A 159 13.69 -25.21 -33.01
C GLY A 159 14.81 -24.42 -33.65
N GLU A 160 14.52 -23.25 -34.21
CA GLU A 160 15.48 -22.35 -34.84
C GLU A 160 16.04 -21.28 -33.86
N ARG A 161 15.58 -21.26 -32.60
CA ARG A 161 15.97 -20.27 -31.58
C ARG A 161 16.89 -20.88 -30.54
N THR A 162 17.86 -20.11 -30.10
CA THR A 162 18.67 -20.43 -28.92
C THR A 162 18.14 -19.61 -27.75
N LEU A 163 17.70 -20.29 -26.70
CA LEU A 163 17.24 -19.67 -25.47
C LEU A 163 18.33 -19.71 -24.43
N LEU A 164 18.66 -18.56 -23.86
CA LEU A 164 19.53 -18.44 -22.71
C LEU A 164 18.68 -18.31 -21.45
N PHE A 165 18.86 -19.20 -20.50
CA PHE A 165 18.20 -19.19 -19.20
C PHE A 165 19.14 -18.69 -18.14
N LEU A 166 18.72 -17.65 -17.41
CA LEU A 166 19.42 -17.12 -16.25
C LEU A 166 18.57 -17.41 -15.00
N LEU A 167 19.00 -18.33 -14.18
CA LEU A 167 18.28 -18.77 -12.99
C LEU A 167 18.95 -18.20 -11.74
N ALA A 168 18.22 -17.47 -10.92
CA ALA A 168 18.76 -16.85 -9.70
C ALA A 168 17.73 -16.75 -8.58
N PRO A 169 18.15 -16.83 -7.31
CA PRO A 169 17.32 -16.34 -6.20
C PRO A 169 17.29 -14.81 -6.24
N PHE A 170 16.11 -14.18 -6.13
CA PHE A 170 16.03 -12.73 -6.33
C PHE A 170 15.55 -11.94 -5.11
N ASP A 171 15.18 -12.62 -4.00
CA ASP A 171 14.74 -11.92 -2.82
C ASP A 171 15.15 -12.62 -1.51
N ARG A 172 14.87 -11.94 -0.35
CA ARG A 172 15.14 -12.47 1.00
C ARG A 172 14.26 -13.67 1.36
N GLU A 173 13.12 -13.82 0.70
CA GLU A 173 12.19 -14.94 0.85
C GLU A 173 12.62 -16.16 0.01
N LYS A 174 13.81 -16.09 -0.61
CA LYS A 174 14.36 -17.14 -1.48
C LYS A 174 13.39 -17.54 -2.60
N GLN A 175 12.77 -16.56 -3.22
CA GLN A 175 12.05 -16.76 -4.47
C GLN A 175 13.05 -16.94 -5.61
N VAL A 176 12.72 -17.76 -6.59
CA VAL A 176 13.58 -18.02 -7.75
C VAL A 176 13.04 -17.30 -8.96
N GLY A 177 13.88 -16.49 -9.59
CA GLY A 177 13.61 -15.88 -10.88
C GLY A 177 14.31 -16.63 -11.99
N VAL A 178 13.64 -16.79 -13.13
CA VAL A 178 14.22 -17.26 -14.37
C VAL A 178 14.04 -16.20 -15.43
N LEU A 179 15.13 -15.68 -15.96
CA LEU A 179 15.14 -14.80 -17.11
C LEU A 179 15.38 -15.66 -18.36
N VAL A 180 14.51 -15.52 -19.35
CA VAL A 180 14.61 -16.20 -20.64
C VAL A 180 14.94 -15.18 -21.71
N VAL A 181 16.02 -15.38 -22.41
CA VAL A 181 16.49 -14.49 -23.49
C VAL A 181 16.65 -15.31 -24.77
N VAL A 182 16.33 -14.70 -25.90
CA VAL A 182 16.48 -15.33 -27.24
C VAL A 182 17.72 -14.83 -27.93
#